data_6ba31b3782352e878449809c77a01a9b
#
_entry.id   6ba31b3782352e878449809c77a01a9b
#
_cell.length_a   1.000
_cell.length_b   1.000
_cell.length_c   1.000
_cell.angle_alpha   90.00
_cell.angle_beta   90.00
_cell.angle_gamma   90.00
#
_symmetry.space_group_name_H-M   'P 1'
#
loop_
_entity.id
_entity.type
_entity.pdbx_description
1 polymer ?
#
loop_
_entity_poly.entity_id
_entity_poly.type
_entity_poly.pdbx_seq_one_letter_code
_entity_poly.pdbx_strand_id
1 'polypeptide(L)'
;MAAAGKSYGTGVVRASNRYGWDYRRAAEALGPPVVPIIDAHAHLMGAQTCRIYDDVRKAFGVERTYSMTQLRLCEVVRDTLGDSVRFIAFPSFAEPDRYAAFREGYVRTIEAFRRDFGSGMLKLWASPRLRDVIPEIKNQAFGATDVAEVDSHWRIKACEVGQSLGMMFMVHIADPDTWFAAKYTDAKRYGTKRQQYEGLERMLDRFEGPWIAAHMGGWPEDLAFLDGMLTRHPNLHLDTSATKWIVRALGAHPASATRAFFVKWSGRLLFGSDVVVQEDHLRPQKQGQGPMADLADSPESAFDLYASRYWALRTMLETGEELESPIADPDLMMIDPARHTAMSAPTLRGIGLDSELLRVLYRGAAERVVEPYWK
;
A
#
# COMPACT_ATOMS: atom_id res chain seq x y z
N MET A 1 16.93 17.72 14.63
CA MET A 1 16.95 19.17 14.24
C MET A 1 15.88 19.38 13.18
N ALA A 2 15.06 20.38 13.33
CA ALA A 2 13.83 20.56 12.59
C ALA A 2 14.04 20.71 11.09
N ALA A 3 13.08 20.23 10.29
CA ALA A 3 12.89 20.55 8.87
C ALA A 3 12.76 22.07 8.55
N ALA A 4 13.16 22.92 9.48
CA ALA A 4 13.06 24.36 9.46
C ALA A 4 13.90 25.06 8.36
N GLY A 5 14.63 24.31 7.53
CA GLY A 5 15.42 24.86 6.43
C GLY A 5 14.83 24.73 5.04
N LYS A 6 13.78 23.90 4.85
CA LYS A 6 13.15 23.69 3.52
C LYS A 6 11.85 24.48 3.45
N SER A 7 11.90 25.71 2.98
CA SER A 7 10.70 26.52 2.69
C SER A 7 10.26 26.24 1.25
N TYR A 8 9.32 25.31 1.07
CA TYR A 8 8.71 25.04 -0.23
C TYR A 8 7.47 25.91 -0.53
N GLY A 9 7.15 26.90 0.29
CA GLY A 9 6.02 27.79 0.02
C GLY A 9 4.96 27.82 1.14
N THR A 10 3.82 28.40 0.84
CA THR A 10 2.73 28.70 1.79
C THR A 10 1.48 27.88 1.48
N GLY A 11 1.54 26.58 1.64
CA GLY A 11 0.35 25.74 1.58
C GLY A 11 -0.44 25.75 2.90
N VAL A 12 -1.61 25.11 2.91
CA VAL A 12 -2.43 24.96 4.10
C VAL A 12 -1.93 23.80 4.95
N VAL A 13 -1.75 24.03 6.26
CA VAL A 13 -1.36 22.99 7.21
C VAL A 13 -2.51 21.98 7.38
N ARG A 14 -2.23 20.71 7.10
CA ARG A 14 -3.16 19.58 7.19
C ARG A 14 -2.41 18.32 7.64
N ALA A 15 -3.15 17.28 8.01
CA ALA A 15 -2.54 16.00 8.38
C ALA A 15 -1.68 15.39 7.26
N SER A 16 -2.04 15.61 5.99
CA SER A 16 -1.27 15.19 4.82
C SER A 16 -0.14 16.13 4.43
N ASN A 17 -0.10 17.35 5.02
CA ASN A 17 0.87 18.41 4.73
C ASN A 17 1.09 19.28 5.98
N ARG A 18 1.78 18.74 6.99
CA ARG A 18 1.97 19.37 8.31
C ARG A 18 2.72 20.70 8.28
N TYR A 19 3.51 20.92 7.26
CA TYR A 19 4.33 22.11 7.13
C TYR A 19 3.79 23.12 6.10
N GLY A 20 2.66 22.82 5.46
CA GLY A 20 2.12 23.67 4.40
C GLY A 20 3.08 23.81 3.22
N TRP A 21 3.74 22.76 2.81
CA TRP A 21 4.67 22.76 1.68
C TRP A 21 3.93 22.79 0.34
N ASP A 22 4.51 23.50 -0.62
CA ASP A 22 4.19 23.36 -2.03
C ASP A 22 4.90 22.11 -2.57
N TYR A 23 4.18 21.03 -2.73
CA TYR A 23 4.75 19.77 -3.19
C TYR A 23 5.19 19.79 -4.67
N ARG A 24 4.78 20.77 -5.48
CA ARG A 24 5.34 20.95 -6.82
C ARG A 24 6.79 21.40 -6.71
N ARG A 25 7.05 22.42 -5.90
CA ARG A 25 8.42 22.86 -5.60
C ARG A 25 9.26 21.80 -4.87
N ALA A 26 8.63 21.04 -4.00
CA ALA A 26 9.30 19.94 -3.32
C ALA A 26 9.70 18.81 -4.29
N ALA A 27 8.89 18.51 -5.30
CA ALA A 27 9.21 17.57 -6.37
C ALA A 27 10.36 18.11 -7.27
N GLU A 28 10.32 19.39 -7.64
CA GLU A 28 11.40 20.04 -8.39
C GLU A 28 12.73 19.98 -7.63
N ALA A 29 12.71 20.25 -6.33
CA ALA A 29 13.90 20.21 -5.48
C ALA A 29 14.45 18.79 -5.29
N LEU A 30 13.58 17.77 -5.29
CA LEU A 30 13.98 16.37 -5.25
C LEU A 30 14.59 15.92 -6.59
N GLY A 31 14.15 16.53 -7.68
CA GLY A 31 14.57 16.20 -9.03
C GLY A 31 13.96 14.92 -9.58
N PRO A 32 14.28 14.55 -10.83
CA PRO A 32 13.79 13.31 -11.43
C PRO A 32 14.40 12.08 -10.74
N PRO A 33 13.64 10.99 -10.63
CA PRO A 33 14.19 9.73 -10.13
C PRO A 33 15.23 9.17 -11.12
N VAL A 34 16.10 8.29 -10.62
CA VAL A 34 17.19 7.69 -11.42
C VAL A 34 16.70 6.89 -12.64
N VAL A 35 15.47 6.42 -12.60
CA VAL A 35 14.70 5.79 -13.70
C VAL A 35 13.22 6.13 -13.50
N PRO A 36 12.39 6.09 -14.56
CA PRO A 36 10.94 6.19 -14.40
C PRO A 36 10.41 5.10 -13.48
N ILE A 37 9.60 5.50 -12.49
CA ILE A 37 9.11 4.61 -11.43
C ILE A 37 7.91 3.79 -11.92
N ILE A 38 7.88 2.52 -11.56
CA ILE A 38 6.71 1.65 -11.61
C ILE A 38 6.17 1.54 -10.17
N ASP A 39 4.99 2.09 -9.91
CA ASP A 39 4.29 1.95 -8.64
C ASP A 39 3.44 0.67 -8.67
N ALA A 40 3.87 -0.34 -7.94
CA ALA A 40 3.23 -1.66 -7.92
C ALA A 40 1.95 -1.71 -7.07
N HIS A 41 1.58 -0.62 -6.37
CA HIS A 41 0.50 -0.65 -5.39
C HIS A 41 -0.17 0.71 -5.19
N ALA A 42 -1.35 0.91 -5.78
CA ALA A 42 -2.17 2.10 -5.59
C ALA A 42 -3.68 1.76 -5.65
N HIS A 43 -4.52 2.73 -5.28
CA HIS A 43 -5.98 2.65 -5.34
C HIS A 43 -6.50 3.89 -6.07
N LEU A 44 -6.87 3.76 -7.35
CA LEU A 44 -7.30 4.86 -8.20
C LEU A 44 -8.78 4.73 -8.52
N MET A 45 -9.59 5.72 -8.11
CA MET A 45 -11.05 5.67 -8.20
C MET A 45 -11.62 7.06 -8.57
N GLY A 46 -12.14 7.20 -9.78
CA GLY A 46 -12.79 8.42 -10.27
C GLY A 46 -11.97 9.18 -11.31
N ALA A 47 -12.66 10.00 -12.11
CA ALA A 47 -12.05 10.70 -13.24
C ALA A 47 -11.34 11.99 -12.82
N GLN A 48 -12.00 12.81 -11.96
CA GLN A 48 -11.45 14.13 -11.62
C GLN A 48 -10.20 13.99 -10.74
N THR A 49 -10.25 13.14 -9.73
CA THR A 49 -9.12 12.88 -8.85
C THR A 49 -7.98 12.15 -9.56
N CYS A 50 -8.27 11.30 -10.55
CA CYS A 50 -7.24 10.69 -11.38
C CYS A 50 -6.51 11.70 -12.28
N ARG A 51 -7.12 12.80 -12.71
CA ARG A 51 -6.40 13.90 -13.40
C ARG A 51 -5.41 14.58 -12.45
N ILE A 52 -5.82 14.84 -11.21
CA ILE A 52 -4.92 15.41 -10.18
C ILE A 52 -3.77 14.42 -9.90
N TYR A 53 -4.09 13.13 -9.80
CA TYR A 53 -3.10 12.08 -9.63
C TYR A 53 -2.13 12.01 -10.83
N ASP A 54 -2.60 12.22 -12.05
CA ASP A 54 -1.76 12.25 -13.25
C ASP A 54 -0.71 13.37 -13.19
N ASP A 55 -1.08 14.55 -12.68
CA ASP A 55 -0.14 15.63 -12.43
C ASP A 55 0.89 15.25 -11.35
N VAL A 56 0.44 14.61 -10.26
CA VAL A 56 1.33 14.16 -9.18
C VAL A 56 2.30 13.10 -9.68
N ARG A 57 1.81 12.03 -10.34
CA ARG A 57 2.68 10.96 -10.81
C ARG A 57 3.75 11.44 -11.78
N LYS A 58 3.41 12.40 -12.67
CA LYS A 58 4.36 13.04 -13.58
C LYS A 58 5.41 13.86 -12.83
N ALA A 59 4.99 14.65 -11.83
CA ALA A 59 5.89 15.46 -11.02
C ALA A 59 6.92 14.60 -10.24
N PHE A 60 6.52 13.41 -9.81
CA PHE A 60 7.39 12.50 -9.07
C PHE A 60 8.04 11.40 -9.94
N GLY A 61 7.86 11.43 -11.26
CA GLY A 61 8.50 10.52 -12.21
C GLY A 61 7.92 9.10 -12.19
N VAL A 62 6.64 8.94 -11.82
CA VAL A 62 5.94 7.64 -11.90
C VAL A 62 5.37 7.46 -13.30
N GLU A 63 5.88 6.48 -14.03
CA GLU A 63 5.47 6.17 -15.40
C GLU A 63 4.25 5.25 -15.42
N ARG A 64 4.25 4.22 -14.58
CA ARG A 64 3.20 3.20 -14.53
C ARG A 64 2.74 2.92 -13.11
N THR A 65 1.44 2.65 -12.97
CA THR A 65 0.80 2.36 -11.70
C THR A 65 -0.05 1.11 -11.81
N TYR A 66 0.15 0.18 -10.90
CA TYR A 66 -0.72 -0.98 -10.69
C TYR A 66 -1.76 -0.66 -9.62
N SER A 67 -3.05 -0.69 -9.98
CA SER A 67 -4.11 -0.16 -9.15
C SER A 67 -5.20 -1.19 -8.83
N MET A 68 -5.57 -1.28 -7.57
CA MET A 68 -6.82 -1.90 -7.10
C MET A 68 -7.98 -0.92 -7.32
N THR A 69 -8.46 -0.86 -8.53
CA THR A 69 -9.61 -0.05 -8.95
C THR A 69 -10.86 -0.91 -8.93
N GLN A 70 -11.98 -0.43 -8.38
CA GLN A 70 -13.24 -1.18 -8.46
C GLN A 70 -13.61 -1.44 -9.93
N LEU A 71 -14.02 -2.67 -10.24
CA LEU A 71 -14.26 -3.13 -11.63
C LEU A 71 -15.11 -2.13 -12.43
N ARG A 72 -16.20 -1.60 -11.85
CA ARG A 72 -17.09 -0.62 -12.46
C ARG A 72 -16.45 0.75 -12.77
N LEU A 73 -15.27 1.04 -12.20
CA LEU A 73 -14.53 2.29 -12.38
C LEU A 73 -13.30 2.13 -13.28
N CYS A 74 -12.95 0.91 -13.66
CA CYS A 74 -11.73 0.65 -14.44
C CYS A 74 -11.75 1.38 -15.80
N GLU A 75 -12.89 1.41 -16.49
CA GLU A 75 -13.00 2.11 -17.78
C GLU A 75 -12.73 3.59 -17.63
N VAL A 76 -13.39 4.25 -16.67
CA VAL A 76 -13.25 5.69 -16.43
C VAL A 76 -11.83 6.08 -15.99
N VAL A 77 -11.18 5.20 -15.23
CA VAL A 77 -9.78 5.41 -14.83
C VAL A 77 -8.84 5.19 -16.02
N ARG A 78 -9.06 4.14 -16.84
CA ARG A 78 -8.31 3.88 -18.06
C ARG A 78 -8.45 5.02 -19.08
N ASP A 79 -9.65 5.54 -19.27
CA ASP A 79 -9.90 6.66 -20.18
C ASP A 79 -9.18 7.94 -19.73
N THR A 80 -8.94 8.08 -18.41
CA THR A 80 -8.24 9.23 -17.84
C THR A 80 -6.72 9.09 -17.89
N LEU A 81 -6.18 7.90 -17.59
CA LEU A 81 -4.76 7.66 -17.39
C LEU A 81 -4.06 6.90 -18.53
N GLY A 82 -4.84 6.35 -19.47
CA GLY A 82 -4.32 5.61 -20.62
C GLY A 82 -3.48 4.39 -20.21
N ASP A 83 -2.38 4.20 -20.92
CA ASP A 83 -1.47 3.07 -20.72
C ASP A 83 -0.62 3.16 -19.44
N SER A 84 -0.72 4.28 -18.71
CA SER A 84 0.01 4.44 -17.45
C SER A 84 -0.61 3.69 -16.27
N VAL A 85 -1.79 3.08 -16.44
CA VAL A 85 -2.45 2.29 -15.41
C VAL A 85 -2.63 0.83 -15.84
N ARG A 86 -2.46 -0.08 -14.90
CA ARG A 86 -2.80 -1.50 -14.96
C ARG A 86 -3.65 -1.87 -13.75
N PHE A 87 -4.63 -2.76 -13.94
CA PHE A 87 -5.58 -3.07 -12.88
C PHE A 87 -5.28 -4.42 -12.22
N ILE A 88 -5.27 -4.42 -10.90
CA ILE A 88 -5.17 -5.60 -10.04
C ILE A 88 -6.58 -6.03 -9.65
N ALA A 89 -6.93 -7.31 -9.84
CA ALA A 89 -8.20 -7.84 -9.41
C ALA A 89 -8.29 -7.90 -7.88
N PHE A 90 -9.37 -7.35 -7.30
CA PHE A 90 -9.62 -7.42 -5.86
C PHE A 90 -11.13 -7.46 -5.59
N PRO A 91 -11.57 -7.92 -4.38
CA PRO A 91 -12.98 -8.00 -4.06
C PRO A 91 -13.67 -6.63 -4.08
N SER A 92 -14.92 -6.57 -4.52
CA SER A 92 -15.68 -5.32 -4.51
C SER A 92 -16.17 -4.98 -3.11
N PHE A 93 -15.65 -3.89 -2.52
CA PHE A 93 -16.13 -3.35 -1.25
C PHE A 93 -17.43 -2.54 -1.38
N ALA A 94 -17.86 -2.25 -2.61
CA ALA A 94 -19.05 -1.45 -2.89
C ALA A 94 -20.32 -2.30 -3.00
N GLU A 95 -20.18 -3.63 -3.05
CA GLU A 95 -21.34 -4.52 -3.11
C GLU A 95 -22.13 -4.47 -1.79
N PRO A 96 -23.47 -4.42 -1.85
CA PRO A 96 -24.32 -4.48 -0.66
C PRO A 96 -24.09 -5.78 0.16
N ASP A 97 -24.00 -6.92 -0.52
CA ASP A 97 -23.62 -8.19 0.07
C ASP A 97 -22.09 -8.36 -0.01
N ARG A 98 -21.40 -7.83 1.00
CA ARG A 98 -19.94 -7.93 1.09
C ARG A 98 -19.46 -9.37 1.29
N TYR A 99 -20.25 -10.19 1.99
CA TYR A 99 -19.88 -11.58 2.23
C TYR A 99 -19.83 -12.37 0.93
N ALA A 100 -20.87 -12.27 0.09
CA ALA A 100 -20.86 -12.86 -1.24
C ALA A 100 -19.77 -12.27 -2.15
N ALA A 101 -19.47 -10.96 -2.03
CA ALA A 101 -18.41 -10.31 -2.80
C ALA A 101 -17.01 -10.84 -2.50
N PHE A 102 -16.78 -11.37 -1.29
CA PHE A 102 -15.50 -11.99 -0.90
C PHE A 102 -15.47 -13.51 -1.15
N ARG A 103 -16.56 -14.11 -1.60
CA ARG A 103 -16.72 -15.53 -1.91
C ARG A 103 -16.78 -15.75 -3.42
N GLU A 104 -17.87 -16.32 -3.92
CA GLU A 104 -18.11 -16.54 -5.36
C GLU A 104 -18.10 -15.24 -6.17
N GLY A 105 -18.44 -14.10 -5.56
CA GLY A 105 -18.37 -12.79 -6.18
C GLY A 105 -16.93 -12.41 -6.52
N TYR A 106 -15.98 -12.75 -5.67
CA TYR A 106 -14.57 -12.48 -5.95
C TYR A 106 -14.05 -13.33 -7.12
N VAL A 107 -14.43 -14.61 -7.18
CA VAL A 107 -14.06 -15.48 -8.31
C VAL A 107 -14.53 -14.87 -9.63
N ARG A 108 -15.82 -14.49 -9.72
CA ARG A 108 -16.34 -13.79 -10.91
C ARG A 108 -15.61 -12.49 -11.24
N THR A 109 -15.22 -11.75 -10.19
CA THR A 109 -14.47 -10.52 -10.36
C THR A 109 -13.07 -10.75 -10.95
N ILE A 110 -12.35 -11.78 -10.49
CA ILE A 110 -11.03 -12.18 -11.03
C ILE A 110 -11.15 -12.50 -12.52
N GLU A 111 -12.14 -13.32 -12.92
CA GLU A 111 -12.39 -13.66 -14.32
C GLU A 111 -12.69 -12.43 -15.18
N ALA A 112 -13.52 -11.50 -14.66
CA ALA A 112 -13.85 -10.26 -15.35
C ALA A 112 -12.61 -9.35 -15.53
N PHE A 113 -11.79 -9.16 -14.49
CA PHE A 113 -10.56 -8.38 -14.59
C PHE A 113 -9.59 -8.97 -15.62
N ARG A 114 -9.45 -10.30 -15.65
CA ARG A 114 -8.60 -10.97 -16.63
C ARG A 114 -9.11 -10.79 -18.05
N ARG A 115 -10.42 -11.02 -18.26
CA ARG A 115 -11.05 -10.94 -19.58
C ARG A 115 -11.09 -9.51 -20.14
N ASP A 116 -11.50 -8.54 -19.32
CA ASP A 116 -11.87 -7.19 -19.78
C ASP A 116 -10.69 -6.20 -19.71
N PHE A 117 -9.74 -6.45 -18.82
CA PHE A 117 -8.61 -5.55 -18.55
C PHE A 117 -7.22 -6.22 -18.64
N GLY A 118 -7.15 -7.50 -19.01
CA GLY A 118 -5.89 -8.21 -19.11
C GLY A 118 -5.12 -8.32 -17.79
N SER A 119 -5.82 -8.23 -16.65
CA SER A 119 -5.18 -8.23 -15.34
C SER A 119 -4.29 -9.45 -15.13
N GLY A 120 -3.06 -9.24 -14.72
CA GLY A 120 -2.08 -10.30 -14.44
C GLY A 120 -1.90 -10.60 -12.96
N MET A 121 -2.66 -9.91 -12.07
CA MET A 121 -2.51 -10.06 -10.62
C MET A 121 -3.87 -10.00 -9.92
N LEU A 122 -4.02 -10.82 -8.88
CA LEU A 122 -5.14 -10.69 -7.93
C LEU A 122 -4.60 -10.33 -6.54
N LYS A 123 -5.40 -9.57 -5.76
CA LYS A 123 -5.05 -9.18 -4.39
C LYS A 123 -5.98 -9.82 -3.36
N LEU A 124 -5.38 -10.49 -2.39
CA LEU A 124 -6.05 -10.96 -1.19
C LEU A 124 -5.92 -9.92 -0.08
N TRP A 125 -7.04 -9.40 0.41
CA TRP A 125 -7.05 -8.60 1.62
C TRP A 125 -7.39 -9.52 2.79
N ALA A 126 -6.37 -9.97 3.52
CA ALA A 126 -6.47 -10.90 4.64
C ALA A 126 -6.14 -10.24 6.00
N SER A 127 -6.24 -8.90 6.06
CA SER A 127 -6.09 -8.15 7.31
C SER A 127 -7.12 -8.61 8.35
N PRO A 128 -6.76 -8.69 9.64
CA PRO A 128 -7.68 -8.97 10.74
C PRO A 128 -8.93 -8.08 10.75
N ARG A 129 -8.80 -6.83 10.26
CA ARG A 129 -9.90 -5.85 10.13
C ARG A 129 -11.04 -6.32 9.21
N LEU A 130 -10.82 -7.30 8.34
CA LEU A 130 -11.89 -7.82 7.49
C LEU A 130 -13.11 -8.28 8.30
N ARG A 131 -12.88 -8.80 9.53
CA ARG A 131 -13.94 -9.19 10.48
C ARG A 131 -14.82 -8.03 10.94
N ASP A 132 -14.33 -6.79 10.87
CA ASP A 132 -15.11 -5.60 11.23
C ASP A 132 -15.94 -5.08 10.06
N VAL A 133 -15.60 -5.50 8.84
CA VAL A 133 -16.19 -5.03 7.58
C VAL A 133 -17.29 -5.95 7.06
N ILE A 134 -17.20 -7.24 7.37
CA ILE A 134 -18.18 -8.27 6.95
C ILE A 134 -19.00 -8.70 8.17
N PRO A 135 -20.29 -8.30 8.26
CA PRO A 135 -21.12 -8.57 9.43
C PRO A 135 -21.26 -10.07 9.77
N GLU A 136 -21.31 -10.93 8.75
CA GLU A 136 -21.54 -12.38 8.86
C GLU A 136 -20.40 -13.10 9.62
N ILE A 137 -19.18 -12.55 9.56
CA ILE A 137 -18.01 -13.13 10.22
C ILE A 137 -17.57 -12.37 11.46
N LYS A 138 -18.27 -11.27 11.81
CA LYS A 138 -17.86 -10.35 12.89
C LYS A 138 -17.59 -11.04 14.23
N ASN A 139 -18.39 -12.05 14.56
CA ASN A 139 -18.32 -12.77 15.83
C ASN A 139 -17.66 -14.15 15.73
N GLN A 140 -17.13 -14.51 14.57
CA GLN A 140 -16.46 -15.79 14.39
C GLN A 140 -15.02 -15.72 14.91
N ALA A 141 -14.55 -16.81 15.50
CA ALA A 141 -13.18 -16.93 15.97
C ALA A 141 -12.19 -16.98 14.79
N PHE A 142 -10.92 -16.67 15.08
CA PHE A 142 -9.83 -16.87 14.15
C PHE A 142 -9.75 -18.34 13.72
N GLY A 143 -9.59 -18.59 12.43
CA GLY A 143 -9.57 -19.92 11.83
C GLY A 143 -10.95 -20.53 11.57
N ALA A 144 -12.06 -19.88 11.98
CA ALA A 144 -13.41 -20.42 11.82
C ALA A 144 -14.16 -19.86 10.60
N THR A 145 -13.58 -18.93 9.85
CA THR A 145 -14.24 -18.30 8.69
C THR A 145 -13.82 -18.95 7.38
N ASP A 146 -14.67 -18.81 6.36
CA ASP A 146 -14.37 -19.27 5.00
C ASP A 146 -13.77 -18.18 4.09
N VAL A 147 -13.57 -16.94 4.60
CA VAL A 147 -13.13 -15.79 3.82
C VAL A 147 -12.05 -14.91 4.47
N ALA A 148 -11.86 -14.97 5.81
CA ALA A 148 -11.01 -13.97 6.48
C ALA A 148 -9.54 -14.32 6.44
N GLU A 149 -9.18 -15.52 6.80
CA GLU A 149 -7.80 -16.00 6.78
C GLU A 149 -7.31 -16.15 5.33
N VAL A 150 -6.04 -15.93 5.11
CA VAL A 150 -5.45 -15.99 3.76
C VAL A 150 -5.56 -17.37 3.12
N ASP A 151 -5.58 -18.42 3.93
CA ASP A 151 -5.72 -19.83 3.54
C ASP A 151 -7.13 -20.41 3.77
N SER A 152 -8.13 -19.53 3.96
CA SER A 152 -9.53 -19.95 4.05
C SER A 152 -10.08 -20.42 2.70
N HIS A 153 -11.20 -21.12 2.74
CA HIS A 153 -11.79 -21.81 1.57
C HIS A 153 -11.86 -20.90 0.32
N TRP A 154 -12.47 -19.72 0.44
CA TRP A 154 -12.69 -18.85 -0.72
C TRP A 154 -11.40 -18.13 -1.17
N ARG A 155 -10.41 -17.96 -0.29
CA ARG A 155 -9.09 -17.44 -0.67
C ARG A 155 -8.31 -18.46 -1.49
N ILE A 156 -8.37 -19.73 -1.09
CA ILE A 156 -7.80 -20.83 -1.86
C ILE A 156 -8.47 -20.90 -3.24
N LYS A 157 -9.82 -20.85 -3.29
CA LYS A 157 -10.56 -20.84 -4.56
C LYS A 157 -10.17 -19.67 -5.48
N ALA A 158 -10.04 -18.48 -4.92
CA ALA A 158 -9.57 -17.30 -5.68
C ALA A 158 -8.17 -17.54 -6.28
N CYS A 159 -7.24 -18.10 -5.50
CA CYS A 159 -5.89 -18.42 -5.99
C CYS A 159 -5.90 -19.54 -7.03
N GLU A 160 -6.71 -20.58 -6.88
CA GLU A 160 -6.88 -21.66 -7.88
C GLU A 160 -7.33 -21.08 -9.24
N VAL A 161 -8.34 -20.20 -9.23
CA VAL A 161 -8.82 -19.52 -10.43
C VAL A 161 -7.75 -18.59 -10.98
N GLY A 162 -7.13 -17.75 -10.16
CA GLY A 162 -6.04 -16.87 -10.59
C GLY A 162 -4.89 -17.64 -11.25
N GLN A 163 -4.44 -18.73 -10.65
CA GLN A 163 -3.39 -19.58 -11.20
C GLN A 163 -3.79 -20.20 -12.54
N SER A 164 -5.03 -20.68 -12.67
CA SER A 164 -5.54 -21.24 -13.95
C SER A 164 -5.60 -20.19 -15.08
N LEU A 165 -5.74 -18.91 -14.71
CA LEU A 165 -5.74 -17.76 -15.62
C LEU A 165 -4.33 -17.18 -15.85
N GLY A 166 -3.29 -17.79 -15.27
CA GLY A 166 -1.91 -17.32 -15.39
C GLY A 166 -1.65 -16.00 -14.66
N MET A 167 -2.30 -15.76 -13.54
CA MET A 167 -2.14 -14.56 -12.71
C MET A 167 -1.20 -14.82 -11.53
N MET A 168 -0.47 -13.78 -11.13
CA MET A 168 0.30 -13.74 -9.88
C MET A 168 -0.53 -13.23 -8.71
N PHE A 169 0.06 -13.19 -7.51
CA PHE A 169 -0.65 -12.90 -6.27
C PHE A 169 -0.08 -11.70 -5.54
N MET A 170 -0.97 -10.90 -4.96
CA MET A 170 -0.63 -9.90 -3.94
C MET A 170 -1.46 -10.17 -2.68
N VAL A 171 -0.88 -9.95 -1.51
CA VAL A 171 -1.58 -10.15 -0.24
C VAL A 171 -1.31 -9.00 0.73
N HIS A 172 -2.37 -8.50 1.36
CA HIS A 172 -2.28 -7.73 2.60
C HIS A 172 -2.53 -8.72 3.74
N ILE A 173 -1.46 -9.14 4.43
CA ILE A 173 -1.54 -10.22 5.40
C ILE A 173 -1.77 -9.76 6.83
N ALA A 174 -1.19 -8.63 7.21
CA ALA A 174 -1.27 -8.11 8.58
C ALA A 174 -1.21 -6.59 8.61
N ASP A 175 -1.63 -6.01 9.72
CA ASP A 175 -1.62 -4.59 10.02
C ASP A 175 -0.46 -4.22 10.97
N PRO A 176 -0.18 -2.92 11.22
CA PRO A 176 0.88 -2.48 12.12
C PRO A 176 0.80 -3.05 13.53
N ASP A 177 1.93 -3.18 14.22
CA ASP A 177 2.00 -3.58 15.64
C ASP A 177 1.15 -2.67 16.52
N THR A 178 1.04 -1.37 16.18
CA THR A 178 0.15 -0.42 16.83
C THR A 178 -1.32 -0.85 16.81
N TRP A 179 -1.76 -1.50 15.72
CA TRP A 179 -3.13 -1.98 15.61
C TRP A 179 -3.34 -3.28 16.39
N PHE A 180 -2.36 -4.17 16.43
CA PHE A 180 -2.44 -5.36 17.29
C PHE A 180 -2.45 -4.99 18.77
N ALA A 181 -1.72 -3.94 19.14
CA ALA A 181 -1.73 -3.43 20.52
C ALA A 181 -3.04 -2.73 20.92
N ALA A 182 -3.73 -2.03 19.99
CA ALA A 182 -4.86 -1.18 20.33
C ALA A 182 -6.23 -1.65 19.80
N LYS A 183 -6.26 -2.30 18.62
CA LYS A 183 -7.51 -2.67 17.94
C LYS A 183 -7.78 -4.17 17.94
N TYR A 184 -6.75 -5.00 17.87
CA TYR A 184 -6.86 -6.46 17.74
C TYR A 184 -6.50 -7.18 19.05
N THR A 185 -6.91 -6.61 20.19
CA THR A 185 -6.60 -7.12 21.54
C THR A 185 -7.26 -8.46 21.85
N ASP A 186 -8.34 -8.81 21.17
CA ASP A 186 -8.99 -10.12 21.26
C ASP A 186 -8.35 -11.12 20.30
N ALA A 187 -7.30 -11.81 20.75
CA ALA A 187 -6.60 -12.80 19.94
C ALA A 187 -7.47 -14.03 19.58
N LYS A 188 -8.55 -14.31 20.33
CA LYS A 188 -9.49 -15.38 19.95
C LYS A 188 -10.26 -15.02 18.68
N ARG A 189 -10.57 -13.74 18.50
CA ARG A 189 -11.30 -13.22 17.33
C ARG A 189 -10.36 -12.92 16.17
N TYR A 190 -9.26 -12.16 16.42
CA TYR A 190 -8.41 -11.63 15.36
C TYR A 190 -7.19 -12.50 15.06
N GLY A 191 -6.85 -13.44 15.93
CA GLY A 191 -5.56 -14.12 15.92
C GLY A 191 -4.41 -13.21 16.44
N THR A 192 -3.27 -13.77 16.68
CA THR A 192 -2.03 -13.03 16.89
C THR A 192 -1.42 -12.64 15.55
N LYS A 193 -0.54 -11.63 15.52
CA LYS A 193 0.14 -11.23 14.29
C LYS A 193 0.89 -12.42 13.65
N ARG A 194 1.59 -13.22 14.45
CA ARG A 194 2.33 -14.40 13.97
C ARG A 194 1.43 -15.46 13.34
N GLN A 195 0.24 -15.69 13.90
CA GLN A 195 -0.73 -16.67 13.33
C GLN A 195 -1.20 -16.29 11.92
N GLN A 196 -1.22 -14.99 11.57
CA GLN A 196 -1.56 -14.58 10.19
C GLN A 196 -0.56 -15.17 9.18
N TYR A 197 0.73 -15.23 9.54
CA TYR A 197 1.78 -15.72 8.64
C TYR A 197 1.80 -17.23 8.48
N GLU A 198 1.30 -18.01 9.44
CA GLU A 198 1.18 -19.46 9.28
C GLU A 198 0.31 -19.84 8.08
N GLY A 199 -0.80 -19.11 7.89
CA GLY A 199 -1.64 -19.25 6.71
C GLY A 199 -0.94 -18.81 5.42
N LEU A 200 -0.17 -17.71 5.48
CA LEU A 200 0.58 -17.23 4.31
C LEU A 200 1.66 -18.22 3.88
N GLU A 201 2.43 -18.79 4.81
CA GLU A 201 3.45 -19.80 4.48
C GLU A 201 2.81 -21.02 3.78
N ARG A 202 1.65 -21.51 4.27
CA ARG A 202 0.90 -22.59 3.58
C ARG A 202 0.47 -22.21 2.15
N MET A 203 0.10 -20.95 1.93
CA MET A 203 -0.27 -20.47 0.58
C MET A 203 0.94 -20.33 -0.34
N LEU A 204 2.08 -19.84 0.18
CA LEU A 204 3.33 -19.74 -0.56
C LEU A 204 3.88 -21.12 -0.99
N ASP A 205 3.69 -22.14 -0.16
CA ASP A 205 4.08 -23.52 -0.46
C ASP A 205 3.11 -24.19 -1.46
N ARG A 206 1.82 -23.80 -1.44
CA ARG A 206 0.80 -24.40 -2.27
C ARG A 206 0.73 -23.86 -3.68
N PHE A 207 0.91 -22.53 -3.83
CA PHE A 207 0.72 -21.85 -5.11
C PHE A 207 2.05 -21.39 -5.68
N GLU A 208 2.41 -21.93 -6.82
CA GLU A 208 3.59 -21.50 -7.59
C GLU A 208 3.37 -20.10 -8.17
N GLY A 209 4.46 -19.44 -8.50
CA GLY A 209 4.46 -18.07 -9.03
C GLY A 209 4.75 -17.02 -7.97
N PRO A 210 5.00 -15.77 -8.38
CA PRO A 210 5.38 -14.71 -7.47
C PRO A 210 4.21 -14.25 -6.60
N TRP A 211 4.53 -13.99 -5.34
CA TRP A 211 3.67 -13.33 -4.37
C TRP A 211 4.28 -11.99 -3.96
N ILE A 212 3.47 -10.94 -3.90
CA ILE A 212 3.84 -9.67 -3.29
C ILE A 212 3.09 -9.57 -1.95
N ALA A 213 3.81 -9.67 -0.84
CA ALA A 213 3.24 -9.32 0.46
C ALA A 213 3.38 -7.80 0.65
N ALA A 214 2.25 -7.12 0.59
CA ALA A 214 2.15 -5.67 0.65
C ALA A 214 2.64 -5.09 1.99
N HIS A 215 3.02 -3.81 1.96
CA HIS A 215 3.39 -3.05 3.15
C HIS A 215 4.60 -3.66 3.89
N MET A 216 5.68 -3.90 3.15
CA MET A 216 6.85 -4.61 3.68
C MET A 216 6.45 -5.93 4.37
N GLY A 217 5.65 -6.74 3.65
CA GLY A 217 5.18 -8.03 4.16
C GLY A 217 4.24 -7.95 5.36
N GLY A 218 3.74 -6.76 5.72
CA GLY A 218 2.88 -6.55 6.88
C GLY A 218 3.62 -6.50 8.23
N TRP A 219 4.97 -6.58 8.26
CA TRP A 219 5.72 -6.49 9.51
C TRP A 219 7.06 -5.73 9.38
N PRO A 220 7.05 -4.49 8.86
CA PRO A 220 8.28 -3.68 8.75
C PRO A 220 8.94 -3.37 10.09
N GLU A 221 8.25 -3.58 11.21
CA GLU A 221 8.78 -3.45 12.57
C GLU A 221 9.75 -4.61 12.92
N ASP A 222 9.67 -5.77 12.24
CA ASP A 222 10.55 -6.94 12.47
C ASP A 222 11.26 -7.38 11.19
N LEU A 223 12.35 -6.68 10.86
CA LEU A 223 13.17 -7.01 9.67
C LEU A 223 13.80 -8.40 9.73
N ALA A 224 14.07 -8.92 10.94
CA ALA A 224 14.63 -10.26 11.10
C ALA A 224 13.60 -11.35 10.74
N PHE A 225 12.35 -11.15 11.14
CA PHE A 225 11.25 -12.03 10.73
C PHE A 225 11.06 -12.02 9.19
N LEU A 226 11.05 -10.83 8.59
CA LEU A 226 10.92 -10.69 7.12
C LEU A 226 12.10 -11.33 6.39
N ASP A 227 13.32 -11.19 6.91
CA ASP A 227 14.51 -11.85 6.39
C ASP A 227 14.36 -13.38 6.37
N GLY A 228 13.85 -13.94 7.45
CA GLY A 228 13.54 -15.36 7.55
C GLY A 228 12.47 -15.81 6.55
N MET A 229 11.38 -15.03 6.37
CA MET A 229 10.33 -15.31 5.40
C MET A 229 10.87 -15.33 3.96
N LEU A 230 11.61 -14.27 3.58
CA LEU A 230 12.21 -14.17 2.25
C LEU A 230 13.23 -15.28 1.97
N THR A 231 13.95 -15.75 3.01
CA THR A 231 14.90 -16.86 2.89
C THR A 231 14.19 -18.19 2.62
N ARG A 232 13.08 -18.46 3.31
CA ARG A 232 12.34 -19.72 3.17
C ARG A 232 11.52 -19.79 1.88
N HIS A 233 10.97 -18.66 1.44
CA HIS A 233 10.03 -18.62 0.31
C HIS A 233 10.61 -17.82 -0.86
N PRO A 234 11.26 -18.48 -1.84
CA PRO A 234 11.89 -17.80 -2.98
C PRO A 234 10.88 -17.10 -3.91
N ASN A 235 9.59 -17.45 -3.85
CA ASN A 235 8.51 -16.81 -4.59
C ASN A 235 7.91 -15.57 -3.90
N LEU A 236 8.30 -15.26 -2.64
CA LEU A 236 7.82 -14.11 -1.90
C LEU A 236 8.58 -12.83 -2.27
N HIS A 237 7.88 -11.76 -2.49
CA HIS A 237 8.37 -10.40 -2.70
C HIS A 237 7.65 -9.45 -1.75
N LEU A 238 8.22 -8.27 -1.48
CA LEU A 238 7.61 -7.24 -0.65
C LEU A 238 7.47 -5.94 -1.44
N ASP A 239 6.54 -5.05 -1.04
CA ASP A 239 6.49 -3.69 -1.56
C ASP A 239 6.64 -2.64 -0.44
N THR A 240 6.99 -1.41 -0.81
CA THR A 240 7.18 -0.29 0.12
C THR A 240 5.90 0.48 0.42
N SER A 241 4.74 -0.09 0.15
CA SER A 241 3.45 0.59 0.21
C SER A 241 2.97 0.89 1.65
N ALA A 242 1.90 1.68 1.81
CA ALA A 242 1.41 2.24 3.08
C ALA A 242 2.37 3.26 3.73
N THR A 243 2.65 4.34 3.02
CA THR A 243 3.69 5.34 3.32
C THR A 243 3.79 5.75 4.79
N LYS A 244 2.68 6.04 5.49
CA LYS A 244 2.72 6.46 6.91
C LYS A 244 3.29 5.36 7.80
N TRP A 245 2.81 4.15 7.61
CA TRP A 245 3.27 2.99 8.35
C TRP A 245 4.75 2.68 8.06
N ILE A 246 5.11 2.65 6.78
CA ILE A 246 6.48 2.35 6.35
C ILE A 246 7.47 3.39 6.89
N VAL A 247 7.14 4.69 6.80
CA VAL A 247 7.99 5.76 7.37
C VAL A 247 8.17 5.58 8.88
N ARG A 248 7.08 5.28 9.63
CA ARG A 248 7.17 5.05 11.07
C ARG A 248 8.02 3.84 11.40
N ALA A 249 7.72 2.70 10.79
CA ALA A 249 8.34 1.43 11.13
C ALA A 249 9.81 1.39 10.71
N LEU A 250 10.13 1.74 9.47
CA LEU A 250 11.51 1.76 8.99
C LEU A 250 12.33 2.87 9.63
N GLY A 251 11.71 4.02 9.94
CA GLY A 251 12.35 5.12 10.68
C GLY A 251 12.72 4.78 12.12
N ALA A 252 12.08 3.78 12.72
CA ALA A 252 12.43 3.28 14.05
C ALA A 252 13.70 2.42 14.08
N HIS A 253 14.08 1.83 12.95
CA HIS A 253 15.35 1.08 12.83
C HIS A 253 16.52 2.05 12.57
N PRO A 254 17.76 1.67 12.92
CA PRO A 254 18.95 2.34 12.41
C PRO A 254 18.96 2.35 10.87
N ALA A 255 19.29 3.48 10.26
CA ALA A 255 19.33 3.60 8.79
C ALA A 255 20.21 2.52 8.13
N SER A 256 21.33 2.17 8.77
CA SER A 256 22.24 1.12 8.30
C SER A 256 21.59 -0.27 8.28
N ALA A 257 20.74 -0.59 9.25
CA ALA A 257 20.05 -1.89 9.31
C ALA A 257 18.98 -1.97 8.20
N THR A 258 18.18 -0.92 8.02
CA THR A 258 17.21 -0.84 6.93
C THR A 258 17.90 -0.90 5.57
N ARG A 259 18.98 -0.12 5.37
CA ARG A 259 19.77 -0.17 4.14
C ARG A 259 20.32 -1.59 3.87
N ALA A 260 20.88 -2.26 4.87
CA ALA A 260 21.41 -3.62 4.73
C ALA A 260 20.32 -4.61 4.29
N PHE A 261 19.10 -4.47 4.81
CA PHE A 261 17.95 -5.28 4.40
C PHE A 261 17.60 -5.03 2.92
N PHE A 262 17.56 -3.77 2.47
CA PHE A 262 17.29 -3.42 1.07
C PHE A 262 18.39 -3.92 0.12
N VAL A 263 19.66 -3.86 0.53
CA VAL A 263 20.78 -4.41 -0.24
C VAL A 263 20.66 -5.93 -0.37
N LYS A 264 20.47 -6.63 0.75
CA LYS A 264 20.36 -8.10 0.76
C LYS A 264 19.24 -8.60 -0.13
N TRP A 265 18.09 -7.94 -0.09
CA TRP A 265 16.88 -8.35 -0.80
C TRP A 265 16.62 -7.54 -2.07
N SER A 266 17.66 -6.93 -2.62
CA SER A 266 17.56 -6.23 -3.91
C SER A 266 16.92 -7.13 -4.97
N GLY A 267 15.90 -6.59 -5.68
CA GLY A 267 15.13 -7.34 -6.66
C GLY A 267 14.00 -8.22 -6.10
N ARG A 268 13.88 -8.35 -4.78
CA ARG A 268 12.73 -8.95 -4.07
C ARG A 268 11.83 -7.86 -3.43
N LEU A 269 12.28 -6.61 -3.48
CA LEU A 269 11.54 -5.44 -3.02
C LEU A 269 11.07 -4.63 -4.23
N LEU A 270 9.81 -4.21 -4.23
CA LEU A 270 9.18 -3.40 -5.25
C LEU A 270 8.78 -2.05 -4.68
N PHE A 271 8.81 -1.00 -5.49
CA PHE A 271 8.23 0.28 -5.10
C PHE A 271 6.71 0.20 -5.16
N GLY A 272 6.06 0.64 -4.09
CA GLY A 272 4.61 0.78 -3.98
C GLY A 272 4.29 1.93 -3.03
N SER A 273 3.24 2.72 -3.33
CA SER A 273 2.86 3.89 -2.54
C SER A 273 1.67 3.65 -1.62
N ASP A 274 0.73 2.79 -2.04
CA ASP A 274 -0.61 2.66 -1.45
C ASP A 274 -1.37 3.99 -1.43
N VAL A 275 -1.13 4.83 -2.45
CA VAL A 275 -1.89 6.06 -2.59
C VAL A 275 -3.35 5.73 -2.89
N VAL A 276 -4.25 6.33 -2.10
CA VAL A 276 -5.70 6.22 -2.32
C VAL A 276 -6.19 7.51 -2.96
N VAL A 277 -6.75 7.39 -4.16
CA VAL A 277 -7.28 8.46 -5.00
C VAL A 277 -8.77 8.25 -5.19
N GLN A 278 -9.61 9.14 -4.67
CA GLN A 278 -11.07 8.99 -4.73
C GLN A 278 -11.79 10.33 -4.80
N GLU A 279 -12.95 10.36 -5.46
CA GLU A 279 -13.73 11.61 -5.70
C GLU A 279 -14.15 12.32 -4.40
N ASP A 280 -14.26 11.61 -3.29
CA ASP A 280 -14.59 12.20 -1.99
C ASP A 280 -13.53 13.20 -1.50
N HIS A 281 -12.29 13.10 -1.99
CA HIS A 281 -11.22 14.07 -1.71
C HIS A 281 -11.45 15.46 -2.32
N LEU A 282 -12.44 15.62 -3.17
CA LEU A 282 -12.82 16.91 -3.77
C LEU A 282 -14.03 17.55 -3.08
N ARG A 283 -14.60 16.88 -2.09
CA ARG A 283 -15.83 17.35 -1.43
C ARG A 283 -15.51 17.95 -0.07
N PRO A 284 -16.18 19.06 0.30
CA PRO A 284 -16.10 19.56 1.67
C PRO A 284 -16.44 18.46 2.66
N GLN A 285 -15.64 18.34 3.67
CA GLN A 285 -15.72 17.28 4.69
C GLN A 285 -17.07 17.32 5.41
N LYS A 286 -17.78 16.20 5.41
CA LYS A 286 -18.93 15.98 6.29
C LYS A 286 -18.52 15.03 7.39
N GLN A 287 -18.77 15.39 8.65
CA GLN A 287 -18.60 14.48 9.80
C GLN A 287 -19.31 13.14 9.51
N GLY A 288 -18.60 12.03 9.64
CA GLY A 288 -19.14 10.69 9.47
C GLY A 288 -18.89 10.04 8.12
N GLN A 289 -18.15 10.64 7.20
CA GLN A 289 -17.62 9.95 6.03
C GLN A 289 -16.39 9.09 6.42
N GLY A 290 -16.14 7.99 5.69
CA GLY A 290 -15.13 6.99 6.06
C GLY A 290 -13.72 7.57 6.26
N PRO A 291 -12.84 6.85 6.96
CA PRO A 291 -11.56 7.35 7.48
C PRO A 291 -10.56 7.83 6.43
N MET A 292 -10.80 7.55 5.14
CA MET A 292 -9.94 8.02 4.05
C MET A 292 -10.49 9.28 3.36
N ALA A 293 -11.79 9.59 3.51
CA ALA A 293 -12.43 10.78 2.93
C ALA A 293 -11.96 12.07 3.61
N ASP A 294 -11.56 11.98 4.88
CA ASP A 294 -11.17 13.13 5.72
C ASP A 294 -9.74 13.65 5.44
N LEU A 295 -9.05 13.13 4.43
CA LEU A 295 -7.66 13.48 4.16
C LEU A 295 -7.50 14.67 3.19
N ALA A 296 -8.54 14.98 2.40
CA ALA A 296 -8.56 16.10 1.47
C ALA A 296 -10.01 16.55 1.21
N ASP A 297 -10.20 17.81 0.77
CA ASP A 297 -11.51 18.45 0.56
C ASP A 297 -11.52 19.41 -0.64
N SER A 298 -10.44 19.44 -1.41
CA SER A 298 -10.27 20.31 -2.58
C SER A 298 -9.22 19.72 -3.54
N PRO A 299 -9.14 20.20 -4.79
CA PRO A 299 -8.11 19.78 -5.74
C PRO A 299 -6.70 19.97 -5.21
N GLU A 300 -6.41 21.09 -4.53
CA GLU A 300 -5.09 21.41 -3.98
C GLU A 300 -4.73 20.45 -2.83
N SER A 301 -5.65 20.23 -1.91
CA SER A 301 -5.41 19.29 -0.79
C SER A 301 -5.35 17.84 -1.26
N ALA A 302 -6.05 17.47 -2.33
CA ALA A 302 -5.92 16.16 -2.96
C ALA A 302 -4.55 15.99 -3.62
N PHE A 303 -4.06 17.02 -4.33
CA PHE A 303 -2.70 17.04 -4.87
C PHE A 303 -1.67 16.85 -3.75
N ASP A 304 -1.74 17.64 -2.69
CA ASP A 304 -0.84 17.54 -1.54
C ASP A 304 -0.89 16.16 -0.88
N LEU A 305 -2.10 15.60 -0.72
CA LEU A 305 -2.28 14.27 -0.17
C LEU A 305 -1.54 13.21 -0.97
N TYR A 306 -1.70 13.20 -2.31
CA TYR A 306 -1.06 12.20 -3.17
C TYR A 306 0.44 12.44 -3.30
N ALA A 307 0.85 13.69 -3.46
CA ALA A 307 2.25 14.10 -3.60
C ALA A 307 3.08 13.80 -2.36
N SER A 308 2.52 14.02 -1.16
CA SER A 308 3.21 13.77 0.10
C SER A 308 3.66 12.31 0.25
N ARG A 309 2.91 11.35 -0.33
CA ARG A 309 3.25 9.92 -0.29
C ARG A 309 4.52 9.63 -1.09
N TYR A 310 4.58 10.13 -2.32
CA TYR A 310 5.77 9.97 -3.16
C TYR A 310 6.96 10.73 -2.63
N TRP A 311 6.75 11.96 -2.15
CA TRP A 311 7.83 12.74 -1.55
C TRP A 311 8.46 12.02 -0.36
N ALA A 312 7.64 11.51 0.57
CA ALA A 312 8.14 10.84 1.77
C ALA A 312 8.88 9.54 1.44
N LEU A 313 8.35 8.72 0.53
CA LEU A 313 9.00 7.48 0.10
C LEU A 313 10.32 7.77 -0.64
N ARG A 314 10.31 8.70 -1.60
CA ARG A 314 11.52 9.04 -2.34
C ARG A 314 12.59 9.64 -1.43
N THR A 315 12.22 10.55 -0.53
CA THR A 315 13.17 11.12 0.46
C THR A 315 13.76 10.02 1.34
N MET A 316 12.93 9.10 1.85
CA MET A 316 13.42 7.99 2.67
C MET A 316 14.37 7.07 1.90
N LEU A 317 14.10 6.79 0.64
CA LEU A 317 14.88 5.84 -0.17
C LEU A 317 16.15 6.48 -0.76
N GLU A 318 16.06 7.73 -1.24
CA GLU A 318 17.10 8.40 -2.03
C GLU A 318 18.10 9.18 -1.19
N THR A 319 17.74 9.62 0.02
CA THR A 319 18.57 10.52 0.82
C THR A 319 19.02 9.92 2.14
N GLY A 320 20.00 10.53 2.79
CA GLY A 320 20.37 10.23 4.18
C GLY A 320 19.77 11.22 5.19
N GLU A 321 18.73 11.96 4.81
CA GLU A 321 18.11 12.96 5.68
C GLU A 321 17.35 12.33 6.83
N GLU A 322 17.34 13.01 7.97
CA GLU A 322 16.51 12.67 9.11
C GLU A 322 15.68 13.89 9.51
N LEU A 323 14.37 13.77 9.47
CA LEU A 323 13.43 14.84 9.80
C LEU A 323 12.12 14.27 10.33
N GLU A 324 11.33 15.09 11.01
CA GLU A 324 9.97 14.72 11.34
C GLU A 324 9.13 14.66 10.05
N SER A 325 8.36 13.59 9.87
CA SER A 325 7.56 13.38 8.66
C SER A 325 6.60 14.55 8.39
N PRO A 326 6.46 15.02 7.14
CA PRO A 326 5.46 16.02 6.79
C PRO A 326 4.03 15.48 6.81
N ILE A 327 3.86 14.20 7.08
CA ILE A 327 2.57 13.50 7.11
C ILE A 327 2.30 13.08 8.56
N ALA A 328 1.15 13.50 9.11
CA ALA A 328 0.71 13.06 10.42
C ALA A 328 0.38 11.56 10.43
N ASP A 329 0.71 10.92 11.55
CA ASP A 329 0.38 9.51 11.77
C ASP A 329 -0.51 9.35 13.02
N PRO A 330 -1.83 9.15 12.82
CA PRO A 330 -2.78 9.04 13.92
C PRO A 330 -2.55 7.82 14.83
N ASP A 331 -1.78 6.83 14.38
CA ASP A 331 -1.45 5.67 15.19
C ASP A 331 -0.59 6.04 16.41
N LEU A 332 0.20 7.11 16.32
CA LEU A 332 0.98 7.61 17.46
C LEU A 332 0.05 8.06 18.60
N MET A 333 -0.98 8.86 18.27
CA MET A 333 -1.98 9.29 19.25
C MET A 333 -2.83 8.11 19.76
N MET A 334 -3.12 7.14 18.92
CA MET A 334 -3.88 5.95 19.30
C MET A 334 -3.14 5.14 20.39
N ILE A 335 -1.80 5.05 20.31
CA ILE A 335 -0.99 4.28 21.27
C ILE A 335 -0.66 5.10 22.50
N ASP A 336 -0.35 6.37 22.35
CA ASP A 336 0.02 7.25 23.50
C ASP A 336 -0.63 8.64 23.33
N PRO A 337 -1.93 8.75 23.71
CA PRO A 337 -2.65 10.02 23.60
C PRO A 337 -2.17 11.11 24.58
N ALA A 338 -1.36 10.74 25.58
CA ALA A 338 -0.78 11.71 26.50
C ALA A 338 0.41 12.47 25.89
N ARG A 339 1.12 11.84 24.94
CA ARG A 339 2.32 12.39 24.30
C ARG A 339 2.09 12.88 22.87
N HIS A 340 1.02 12.41 22.21
CA HIS A 340 0.78 12.64 20.79
C HIS A 340 -0.61 13.26 20.53
N THR A 341 -0.70 14.02 19.46
CA THR A 341 -1.92 14.63 18.93
C THR A 341 -2.24 14.06 17.54
N ALA A 342 -3.39 14.42 16.98
CA ALA A 342 -3.75 14.06 15.61
C ALA A 342 -2.75 14.58 14.55
N MET A 343 -1.92 15.58 14.91
CA MET A 343 -0.89 16.15 14.03
C MET A 343 0.52 15.63 14.32
N SER A 344 0.70 14.71 15.27
CA SER A 344 2.00 14.09 15.53
C SER A 344 2.43 13.21 14.35
N ALA A 345 3.72 13.17 14.12
CA ALA A 345 4.31 12.38 13.03
C ALA A 345 5.59 11.66 13.49
N PRO A 346 5.92 10.53 12.85
CA PRO A 346 7.15 9.82 13.14
C PRO A 346 8.36 10.52 12.52
N THR A 347 9.55 10.09 12.92
CA THR A 347 10.78 10.42 12.20
C THR A 347 10.79 9.73 10.84
N LEU A 348 10.94 10.50 9.77
CA LEU A 348 11.35 10.02 8.47
C LEU A 348 12.87 9.94 8.48
N ARG A 349 13.40 8.73 8.32
CA ARG A 349 14.84 8.49 8.29
C ARG A 349 15.24 7.95 6.94
N GLY A 350 16.08 8.72 6.23
CA GLY A 350 16.62 8.37 4.93
C GLY A 350 17.64 7.24 5.03
N ILE A 351 17.58 6.31 4.08
CA ILE A 351 18.51 5.16 4.00
C ILE A 351 19.53 5.29 2.88
N GLY A 352 19.39 6.31 2.02
CA GLY A 352 20.39 6.69 1.02
C GLY A 352 20.81 5.54 0.11
N LEU A 353 19.86 4.90 -0.57
CA LEU A 353 20.18 3.87 -1.56
C LEU A 353 20.95 4.49 -2.73
N ASP A 354 21.93 3.76 -3.24
CA ASP A 354 22.64 4.17 -4.44
C ASP A 354 21.79 4.00 -5.71
N SER A 355 22.27 4.57 -6.82
CA SER A 355 21.54 4.59 -8.09
C SER A 355 21.25 3.20 -8.64
N GLU A 356 22.07 2.19 -8.38
CA GLU A 356 21.88 0.84 -8.86
C GLU A 356 20.71 0.16 -8.11
N LEU A 357 20.72 0.25 -6.79
CA LEU A 357 19.63 -0.26 -5.94
C LEU A 357 18.30 0.44 -6.24
N LEU A 358 18.34 1.76 -6.44
CA LEU A 358 17.15 2.53 -6.81
C LEU A 358 16.59 2.11 -8.18
N ARG A 359 17.44 1.85 -9.19
CA ARG A 359 17.00 1.33 -10.50
C ARG A 359 16.25 0.01 -10.35
N VAL A 360 16.78 -0.88 -9.53
CA VAL A 360 16.15 -2.18 -9.28
C VAL A 360 14.83 -2.02 -8.53
N LEU A 361 14.79 -1.23 -7.45
CA LEU A 361 13.60 -1.03 -6.62
C LEU A 361 12.49 -0.29 -7.38
N TYR A 362 12.82 0.78 -8.11
CA TYR A 362 11.85 1.63 -8.78
C TYR A 362 11.28 1.00 -10.05
N ARG A 363 12.03 0.12 -10.69
CA ARG A 363 11.62 -0.41 -11.98
C ARG A 363 11.99 -1.88 -12.20
N GLY A 364 13.27 -2.24 -12.07
CA GLY A 364 13.76 -3.53 -12.52
C GLY A 364 13.11 -4.73 -11.82
N ALA A 365 12.73 -4.61 -10.54
CA ALA A 365 12.00 -5.66 -9.84
C ALA A 365 10.59 -5.84 -10.42
N ALA A 366 9.85 -4.75 -10.68
CA ALA A 366 8.52 -4.83 -11.27
C ALA A 366 8.56 -5.37 -12.71
N GLU A 367 9.51 -4.95 -13.54
CA GLU A 367 9.70 -5.46 -14.90
C GLU A 367 9.98 -6.98 -14.93
N ARG A 368 10.72 -7.48 -13.96
CA ARG A 368 11.05 -8.90 -13.88
C ARG A 368 9.94 -9.74 -13.27
N VAL A 369 9.27 -9.24 -12.23
CA VAL A 369 8.35 -10.01 -11.40
C VAL A 369 6.90 -9.80 -11.82
N VAL A 370 6.51 -8.59 -12.23
CA VAL A 370 5.11 -8.19 -12.44
C VAL A 370 4.74 -8.15 -13.93
N GLU A 371 5.53 -7.42 -14.74
CA GLU A 371 5.23 -7.20 -16.16
C GLU A 371 4.97 -8.47 -16.98
N PRO A 372 5.65 -9.62 -16.75
CA PRO A 372 5.42 -10.84 -17.53
C PRO A 372 4.00 -11.41 -17.44
N TYR A 373 3.24 -11.01 -16.41
CA TYR A 373 1.86 -11.46 -16.19
C TYR A 373 0.81 -10.61 -16.92
N TRP A 374 1.17 -9.41 -17.39
CA TRP A 374 0.31 -8.56 -18.23
C TRP A 374 0.60 -8.81 -19.70
N LYS A 375 -0.32 -9.53 -20.35
CA LYS A 375 -0.27 -9.83 -21.78
C LYS A 375 -1.36 -9.07 -22.51
#